data_6da7a7815da07672c30ee9db4b7f73ce
#
_entry.id   6da7a7815da07672c30ee9db4b7f73ce
#
_cell.length_a   1.000
_cell.length_b   1.000
_cell.length_c   1.000
_cell.angle_alpha   90.00
_cell.angle_beta   90.00
_cell.angle_gamma   90.00
#
_symmetry.space_group_name_H-M   'P 1'
#
loop_
_entity.id
_entity.type
_entity.pdbx_description
1 polymer ?
#
loop_
_entity_poly.entity_id
_entity_poly.type
_entity_poly.pdbx_seq_one_letter_code
_entity_poly.pdbx_strand_id
1 'polypeptide(L)'
;ENGLLPLNFSQGGASVFHLGGMHGGTYFFDADPSDNAVQYVEQMSADSPLKAGTARATFRDLNVWTGDDMDQKTTLAAGPWRLKFDFAFEDATVSLPAGQTFTLNGMEATVDAVLLSPLSFHVTYTVQDELEWSASRDESEETGQMNAHDREQTRLYFESLPLSLQMKDGSTLELSNAGGSIDPQEGKTVCQKSDVFSSILDLSQVESMTVGDVTIPVNVK
;
A
#
# COMPACT_ATOMS: atom_id res chain seq x y z
N GLU A 1 -19.68 -9.52 3.39
CA GLU A 1 -19.41 -8.50 4.42
C GLU A 1 -18.05 -8.82 5.00
N ASN A 2 -17.14 -7.83 4.97
CA ASN A 2 -15.68 -8.07 5.08
C ASN A 2 -15.16 -8.03 6.53
N GLY A 3 -16.02 -8.13 7.57
CA GLY A 3 -15.62 -7.99 8.98
C GLY A 3 -15.12 -6.58 9.37
N LEU A 4 -15.12 -5.62 8.45
CA LEU A 4 -14.74 -4.24 8.73
C LEU A 4 -15.85 -3.52 9.49
N LEU A 5 -15.47 -2.74 10.49
CA LEU A 5 -16.39 -2.02 11.35
C LEU A 5 -16.27 -0.51 11.14
N PRO A 6 -17.38 0.25 11.21
CA PRO A 6 -17.40 1.71 11.09
C PRO A 6 -16.92 2.38 12.38
N LEU A 7 -15.80 1.93 12.89
CA LEU A 7 -15.17 2.42 14.11
C LEU A 7 -13.96 3.29 13.80
N ASN A 8 -13.70 4.26 14.67
CA ASN A 8 -12.44 5.01 14.64
C ASN A 8 -12.05 5.49 16.04
N PHE A 9 -10.77 5.76 16.21
CA PHE A 9 -10.33 6.60 17.32
C PHE A 9 -10.40 8.08 16.94
N SER A 10 -10.82 8.95 17.85
CA SER A 10 -10.82 10.40 17.60
C SER A 10 -9.42 10.95 17.35
N GLN A 11 -8.42 10.31 17.94
CA GLN A 11 -7.00 10.55 17.74
C GLN A 11 -6.23 9.31 18.20
N GLY A 12 -5.18 8.93 17.46
CA GLY A 12 -4.32 7.85 17.95
C GLY A 12 -3.48 7.19 16.87
N GLY A 13 -2.61 6.31 17.33
CA GLY A 13 -1.71 5.50 16.53
C GLY A 13 -0.42 5.18 17.27
N ALA A 14 0.41 4.35 16.66
CA ALA A 14 1.72 3.97 17.17
C ALA A 14 2.79 4.98 16.73
N SER A 15 3.63 5.42 17.65
CA SER A 15 4.66 6.46 17.39
C SER A 15 5.66 6.08 16.31
N VAL A 16 5.88 4.79 16.07
CA VAL A 16 6.78 4.30 15.01
C VAL A 16 6.24 4.58 13.61
N PHE A 17 4.92 4.79 13.47
CA PHE A 17 4.25 5.05 12.20
C PHE A 17 4.03 6.53 11.90
N HIS A 18 4.48 7.41 12.78
CA HIS A 18 4.38 8.88 12.60
C HIS A 18 5.73 9.53 12.23
N LEU A 19 6.63 8.74 11.67
CA LEU A 19 7.87 9.23 11.06
C LEU A 19 7.58 9.63 9.61
N GLY A 20 8.22 10.66 9.11
CA GLY A 20 8.03 11.10 7.72
C GLY A 20 8.34 9.98 6.70
N GLY A 21 7.70 10.01 5.54
CA GLY A 21 7.88 9.01 4.49
C GLY A 21 7.18 7.68 4.77
N MET A 22 6.06 7.69 5.50
CA MET A 22 5.23 6.51 5.75
C MET A 22 3.86 6.67 5.11
N HIS A 23 3.38 5.60 4.49
CA HIS A 23 2.08 5.52 3.83
C HIS A 23 1.33 4.29 4.31
N GLY A 24 0.03 4.41 4.55
CA GLY A 24 -0.77 3.28 4.97
C GLY A 24 -2.15 3.66 5.44
N GLY A 25 -2.80 2.74 6.13
CA GLY A 25 -4.16 2.91 6.61
C GLY A 25 -4.42 2.21 7.93
N THR A 26 -5.56 2.53 8.49
CA THR A 26 -6.05 1.94 9.74
C THR A 26 -7.47 1.47 9.55
N TYR A 27 -7.82 0.37 10.19
CA TYR A 27 -9.18 -0.14 10.20
C TYR A 27 -9.46 -0.97 11.45
N PHE A 28 -10.74 -1.14 11.75
CA PHE A 28 -11.21 -2.07 12.76
C PHE A 28 -11.79 -3.31 12.10
N PHE A 29 -11.46 -4.45 12.65
CA PHE A 29 -11.87 -5.75 12.14
C PHE A 29 -12.39 -6.62 13.28
N ASP A 30 -13.52 -7.31 13.03
CA ASP A 30 -14.06 -8.30 13.92
C ASP A 30 -13.75 -9.69 13.34
N ALA A 31 -12.80 -10.38 13.97
CA ALA A 31 -12.37 -11.71 13.54
C ALA A 31 -13.28 -12.82 14.06
N ASP A 32 -14.01 -12.58 15.18
CA ASP A 32 -14.91 -13.54 15.80
C ASP A 32 -16.13 -12.82 16.40
N PRO A 33 -17.24 -12.69 15.64
CA PRO A 33 -18.44 -12.02 16.10
C PRO A 33 -19.11 -12.67 17.34
N SER A 34 -18.62 -13.82 17.79
CA SER A 34 -19.14 -14.50 18.98
C SER A 34 -18.49 -14.04 20.28
N ASP A 35 -17.37 -13.34 20.21
CA ASP A 35 -16.73 -12.75 21.38
C ASP A 35 -17.10 -11.25 21.53
N ASN A 36 -16.55 -10.58 22.53
CA ASN A 36 -16.76 -9.15 22.76
C ASN A 36 -15.44 -8.39 22.53
N ALA A 37 -14.76 -8.69 21.45
CA ALA A 37 -13.48 -8.08 21.10
C ALA A 37 -13.46 -7.63 19.64
N VAL A 38 -12.76 -6.54 19.38
CA VAL A 38 -12.45 -6.06 18.03
C VAL A 38 -10.95 -5.80 17.91
N GLN A 39 -10.42 -5.99 16.73
CA GLN A 39 -9.04 -5.72 16.43
C GLN A 39 -8.90 -4.36 15.75
N TYR A 40 -7.99 -3.53 16.26
CA TYR A 40 -7.50 -2.36 15.55
C TYR A 40 -6.25 -2.75 14.77
N VAL A 41 -6.24 -2.48 13.49
CA VAL A 41 -5.12 -2.76 12.61
C VAL A 41 -4.58 -1.44 12.08
N GLU A 42 -3.27 -1.27 12.17
CA GLU A 42 -2.52 -0.15 11.61
C GLU A 42 -1.42 -0.74 10.72
N GLN A 43 -1.51 -0.49 9.41
CA GLN A 43 -0.58 -0.99 8.40
C GLN A 43 0.10 0.19 7.74
N MET A 44 1.45 0.15 7.73
CA MET A 44 2.25 1.23 7.15
C MET A 44 3.39 0.66 6.31
N SER A 45 3.62 1.26 5.15
CA SER A 45 4.85 1.13 4.40
C SER A 45 5.76 2.30 4.71
N ALA A 46 7.05 2.06 4.87
CA ALA A 46 8.04 3.08 5.15
C ALA A 46 9.04 3.18 3.99
N ASP A 47 9.40 4.41 3.61
CA ASP A 47 10.41 4.67 2.56
C ASP A 47 11.83 4.27 2.99
N SER A 48 12.02 4.00 4.28
CA SER A 48 13.29 3.57 4.85
C SER A 48 13.09 2.53 5.95
N PRO A 49 14.06 1.64 6.17
CA PRO A 49 13.96 0.62 7.20
C PRO A 49 13.72 1.22 8.59
N LEU A 50 12.74 0.70 9.31
CA LEU A 50 12.52 1.02 10.71
C LEU A 50 13.68 0.49 11.56
N LYS A 51 13.90 1.11 12.72
CA LYS A 51 14.87 0.61 13.70
C LYS A 51 14.13 -0.03 14.86
N ALA A 52 14.55 -1.24 15.24
CA ALA A 52 14.06 -1.88 16.45
C ALA A 52 14.20 -0.96 17.67
N GLY A 53 13.25 -1.02 18.59
CA GLY A 53 13.25 -0.15 19.76
C GLY A 53 11.95 -0.19 20.55
N THR A 54 11.73 0.86 21.33
CA THR A 54 10.51 1.02 22.11
C THR A 54 9.55 1.97 21.42
N ALA A 55 8.33 1.52 21.18
CA ALA A 55 7.24 2.32 20.66
C ALA A 55 6.22 2.66 21.75
N ARG A 56 5.43 3.70 21.48
CA ARG A 56 4.27 4.09 22.29
C ARG A 56 3.09 4.23 21.36
N ALA A 57 1.96 3.69 21.77
CA ALA A 57 0.69 3.96 21.13
C ALA A 57 -0.22 4.72 22.09
N THR A 58 -0.91 5.71 21.60
CA THR A 58 -1.86 6.52 22.37
C THR A 58 -3.13 6.63 21.55
N PHE A 59 -4.25 6.30 22.17
CA PHE A 59 -5.57 6.36 21.54
C PHE A 59 -6.51 7.18 22.40
N ARG A 60 -7.40 7.93 21.76
CA ARG A 60 -8.47 8.68 22.39
C ARG A 60 -9.81 8.25 21.81
N ASP A 61 -10.80 8.19 22.67
CA ASP A 61 -12.23 8.05 22.36
C ASP A 61 -12.54 7.13 21.16
N LEU A 62 -12.91 5.91 21.45
CA LEU A 62 -13.42 5.00 20.43
C LEU A 62 -14.84 5.44 20.04
N ASN A 63 -15.03 5.68 18.76
CA ASN A 63 -16.28 6.15 18.20
C ASN A 63 -16.82 5.16 17.17
N VAL A 64 -18.13 5.18 17.00
CA VAL A 64 -18.84 4.58 15.87
C VAL A 64 -19.42 5.68 15.00
N TRP A 65 -19.30 5.50 13.69
CA TRP A 65 -19.98 6.32 12.71
C TRP A 65 -21.26 5.65 12.26
N THR A 66 -22.33 6.41 12.24
CA THR A 66 -23.69 5.96 11.86
C THR A 66 -24.34 7.02 10.97
N GLY A 67 -25.53 6.69 10.45
CA GLY A 67 -26.23 7.53 9.44
C GLY A 67 -25.95 7.06 8.02
N ASP A 68 -26.80 7.45 7.08
CA ASP A 68 -26.73 7.01 5.68
C ASP A 68 -25.44 7.51 5.00
N ASP A 69 -24.94 8.68 5.40
CA ASP A 69 -23.70 9.29 4.90
C ASP A 69 -22.53 9.19 5.89
N MET A 70 -22.63 8.34 6.93
CA MET A 70 -21.66 8.24 8.02
C MET A 70 -21.37 9.62 8.69
N ASP A 71 -22.40 10.43 8.88
CA ASP A 71 -22.32 11.80 9.38
C ASP A 71 -22.51 11.90 10.91
N GLN A 72 -23.03 10.85 11.53
CA GLN A 72 -23.27 10.80 12.97
C GLN A 72 -22.17 10.04 13.69
N LYS A 73 -21.59 10.68 14.69
CA LYS A 73 -20.54 10.11 15.50
C LYS A 73 -20.99 9.93 16.95
N THR A 74 -20.90 8.71 17.47
CA THR A 74 -21.18 8.38 18.86
C THR A 74 -19.92 7.81 19.53
N THR A 75 -19.55 8.33 20.69
CA THR A 75 -18.43 7.79 21.48
C THR A 75 -18.90 6.56 22.25
N LEU A 76 -18.32 5.40 21.94
CA LEU A 76 -18.56 4.14 22.60
C LEU A 76 -17.78 4.01 23.89
N ALA A 77 -16.52 4.48 23.90
CA ALA A 77 -15.67 4.44 25.06
C ALA A 77 -14.74 5.67 25.07
N ALA A 78 -14.65 6.33 26.22
CA ALA A 78 -13.75 7.49 26.39
C ALA A 78 -12.34 7.04 26.76
N GLY A 79 -11.32 7.60 26.07
CA GLY A 79 -9.91 7.43 26.40
C GLY A 79 -9.40 8.44 27.44
N PRO A 80 -8.09 8.59 27.62
CA PRO A 80 -7.04 8.04 26.75
C PRO A 80 -6.57 6.64 27.16
N TRP A 81 -6.22 5.82 26.15
CA TRP A 81 -5.45 4.59 26.37
C TRP A 81 -4.01 4.80 25.92
N ARG A 82 -3.06 4.28 26.69
CA ARG A 82 -1.64 4.40 26.44
C ARG A 82 -0.96 3.05 26.57
N LEU A 83 -0.24 2.67 25.52
CA LEU A 83 0.54 1.44 25.46
C LEU A 83 2.01 1.80 25.28
N LYS A 84 2.89 0.99 25.85
CA LYS A 84 4.31 1.02 25.60
C LYS A 84 4.74 -0.42 25.31
N PHE A 85 5.45 -0.63 24.22
CA PHE A 85 5.93 -1.95 23.84
C PHE A 85 7.29 -1.84 23.16
N ASP A 86 8.09 -2.87 23.35
CA ASP A 86 9.33 -3.03 22.60
C ASP A 86 9.01 -3.83 21.34
N PHE A 87 9.55 -3.39 20.22
CA PHE A 87 9.44 -4.10 18.96
C PHE A 87 10.84 -4.38 18.41
N ALA A 88 10.99 -5.56 17.88
CA ALA A 88 12.13 -5.99 17.12
C ALA A 88 11.62 -6.74 15.89
N PHE A 89 12.30 -6.60 14.78
CA PHE A 89 12.01 -7.31 13.56
C PHE A 89 13.33 -7.69 12.90
N GLU A 90 13.28 -8.78 12.14
CA GLU A 90 14.33 -9.16 11.23
C GLU A 90 13.95 -8.62 9.85
N ASP A 91 14.83 -7.86 9.23
CA ASP A 91 14.61 -7.38 7.87
C ASP A 91 14.79 -8.55 6.90
N ALA A 92 13.68 -9.12 6.48
CA ALA A 92 13.62 -10.20 5.50
C ALA A 92 13.36 -9.70 4.07
N THR A 93 13.55 -8.38 3.83
CA THR A 93 13.37 -7.79 2.51
C THR A 93 14.49 -8.25 1.56
N VAL A 94 14.10 -8.72 0.40
CA VAL A 94 15.01 -9.05 -0.69
C VAL A 94 14.89 -8.03 -1.81
N SER A 95 16.03 -7.57 -2.32
CA SER A 95 16.08 -6.76 -3.53
C SER A 95 16.23 -7.70 -4.73
N LEU A 96 15.29 -7.64 -5.65
CA LEU A 96 15.32 -8.43 -6.87
C LEU A 96 16.14 -7.71 -7.96
N PRO A 97 16.64 -8.45 -8.98
CA PRO A 97 17.31 -7.83 -10.13
C PRO A 97 16.44 -6.77 -10.79
N ALA A 98 17.03 -5.64 -11.16
CA ALA A 98 16.37 -4.51 -11.82
C ALA A 98 17.18 -4.06 -13.04
N GLY A 99 16.65 -3.10 -13.80
CA GLY A 99 17.27 -2.57 -15.02
C GLY A 99 16.72 -3.19 -16.31
N GLN A 100 15.72 -4.08 -16.23
CA GLN A 100 15.07 -4.64 -17.40
C GLN A 100 14.13 -3.61 -18.03
N THR A 101 14.10 -3.56 -19.36
CA THR A 101 13.13 -2.75 -20.11
C THR A 101 11.91 -3.58 -20.47
N PHE A 102 10.75 -2.93 -20.51
CA PHE A 102 9.48 -3.52 -20.92
C PHE A 102 8.63 -2.48 -21.67
N THR A 103 7.52 -2.93 -22.24
CA THR A 103 6.59 -2.04 -22.93
C THR A 103 5.30 -1.90 -22.13
N LEU A 104 4.93 -0.66 -21.78
CA LEU A 104 3.68 -0.33 -21.10
C LEU A 104 2.81 0.52 -22.04
N ASN A 105 1.70 -0.03 -22.55
CA ASN A 105 0.79 0.65 -23.48
C ASN A 105 1.49 1.29 -24.70
N GLY A 106 2.54 0.65 -25.20
CA GLY A 106 3.32 1.15 -26.35
C GLY A 106 4.45 2.11 -25.97
N MET A 107 4.58 2.49 -24.71
CA MET A 107 5.69 3.31 -24.18
C MET A 107 6.81 2.40 -23.67
N GLU A 108 8.05 2.83 -23.85
CA GLU A 108 9.20 2.15 -23.26
C GLU A 108 9.25 2.45 -21.74
N ALA A 109 9.46 1.42 -20.95
CA ALA A 109 9.60 1.55 -19.50
C ALA A 109 10.77 0.69 -18.99
N THR A 110 11.30 1.05 -17.83
CA THR A 110 12.40 0.36 -17.18
C THR A 110 12.05 0.06 -15.71
N VAL A 111 12.32 -1.15 -15.27
CA VAL A 111 12.23 -1.52 -13.86
C VAL A 111 13.44 -0.95 -13.13
N ASP A 112 13.22 0.00 -12.21
CA ASP A 112 14.31 0.67 -11.49
C ASP A 112 14.67 -0.06 -10.18
N ALA A 113 13.64 -0.54 -9.46
CA ALA A 113 13.84 -1.28 -8.22
C ALA A 113 12.66 -2.22 -7.94
N VAL A 114 12.96 -3.37 -7.36
CA VAL A 114 11.96 -4.31 -6.84
C VAL A 114 12.40 -4.78 -5.47
N LEU A 115 11.60 -4.49 -4.46
CA LEU A 115 11.77 -4.97 -3.10
C LEU A 115 10.62 -5.91 -2.77
N LEU A 116 10.94 -7.06 -2.22
CA LEU A 116 9.98 -8.07 -1.82
C LEU A 116 10.28 -8.53 -0.40
N SER A 117 9.27 -8.51 0.46
CA SER A 117 9.35 -9.01 1.83
C SER A 117 8.23 -10.03 2.10
N PRO A 118 8.26 -10.77 3.21
CA PRO A 118 7.13 -11.61 3.59
C PRO A 118 5.80 -10.87 3.80
N LEU A 119 5.83 -9.55 3.98
CA LEU A 119 4.67 -8.73 4.32
C LEU A 119 4.23 -7.79 3.20
N SER A 120 5.14 -7.44 2.27
CA SER A 120 4.87 -6.38 1.28
C SER A 120 5.78 -6.50 0.07
N PHE A 121 5.42 -5.78 -0.97
CA PHE A 121 6.30 -5.53 -2.10
C PHE A 121 6.34 -4.03 -2.43
N HIS A 122 7.40 -3.62 -3.12
CA HIS A 122 7.56 -2.28 -3.67
C HIS A 122 8.27 -2.39 -5.02
N VAL A 123 7.65 -1.84 -6.06
CA VAL A 123 8.18 -1.80 -7.42
C VAL A 123 8.27 -0.34 -7.86
N THR A 124 9.46 0.09 -8.26
CA THR A 124 9.68 1.39 -8.90
C THR A 124 10.02 1.15 -10.36
N TYR A 125 9.40 1.90 -11.25
CA TYR A 125 9.70 1.88 -12.68
C TYR A 125 9.59 3.27 -13.29
N THR A 126 10.34 3.49 -14.36
CA THR A 126 10.34 4.73 -15.12
C THR A 126 9.78 4.47 -16.51
N VAL A 127 8.74 5.20 -16.90
CA VAL A 127 8.22 5.28 -18.28
C VAL A 127 8.97 6.39 -19.01
N GLN A 128 9.50 6.12 -20.21
CA GLN A 128 10.27 7.08 -21.03
C GLN A 128 9.33 8.00 -21.81
N ASP A 129 8.35 8.53 -21.12
CA ASP A 129 7.37 9.49 -21.60
C ASP A 129 6.87 10.33 -20.43
N GLU A 130 6.64 11.62 -20.65
CA GLU A 130 6.19 12.53 -19.61
C GLU A 130 4.66 12.54 -19.54
N LEU A 131 4.13 12.16 -18.38
CA LEU A 131 2.70 12.26 -18.13
C LEU A 131 2.31 13.72 -17.90
N GLU A 132 1.31 14.17 -18.63
CA GLU A 132 0.76 15.52 -18.48
C GLU A 132 -0.59 15.49 -17.74
N TRP A 133 -0.61 16.03 -16.53
CA TRP A 133 -1.85 16.25 -15.79
C TRP A 133 -2.65 17.39 -16.40
N SER A 134 -3.96 17.28 -16.34
CA SER A 134 -4.85 18.36 -16.76
C SER A 134 -4.60 19.62 -15.97
N ALA A 135 -4.52 20.77 -16.65
CA ALA A 135 -4.40 22.07 -16.00
C ALA A 135 -5.72 22.54 -15.34
N SER A 136 -6.86 21.94 -15.71
CA SER A 136 -8.16 22.28 -15.14
C SER A 136 -8.49 21.38 -13.95
N ARG A 137 -8.53 21.96 -12.76
CA ARG A 137 -9.03 21.32 -11.55
C ARG A 137 -10.56 21.32 -11.44
N ASP A 138 -11.26 21.95 -12.40
CA ASP A 138 -12.65 22.39 -12.26
C ASP A 138 -13.65 21.25 -11.98
N GLU A 139 -13.43 20.04 -12.52
CA GLU A 139 -14.32 18.90 -12.24
C GLU A 139 -13.97 18.18 -10.91
N SER A 140 -12.70 18.19 -10.51
CA SER A 140 -12.27 17.54 -9.29
C SER A 140 -12.59 18.33 -8.02
N GLU A 141 -12.75 19.66 -8.12
CA GLU A 141 -13.11 20.51 -6.98
C GLU A 141 -14.59 20.38 -6.59
N GLU A 142 -15.50 20.16 -7.57
CA GLU A 142 -16.94 20.00 -7.27
C GLU A 142 -17.29 18.57 -6.78
N THR A 143 -16.64 17.54 -7.27
CA THR A 143 -17.02 16.14 -7.01
C THR A 143 -16.00 15.36 -6.20
N GLY A 144 -14.78 15.87 -6.02
CA GLY A 144 -13.65 15.14 -5.44
C GLY A 144 -13.17 13.96 -6.31
N GLN A 145 -13.66 13.86 -7.55
CA GLN A 145 -13.29 12.80 -8.49
C GLN A 145 -12.27 13.32 -9.50
N MET A 146 -11.35 12.44 -9.89
CA MET A 146 -10.39 12.70 -10.95
C MET A 146 -11.13 12.92 -12.28
N ASN A 147 -10.75 13.94 -13.06
CA ASN A 147 -11.32 14.18 -14.38
C ASN A 147 -11.00 13.06 -15.37
N ALA A 148 -11.67 13.02 -16.52
CA ALA A 148 -11.55 11.93 -17.48
C ALA A 148 -10.15 11.82 -18.09
N HIS A 149 -9.46 12.94 -18.34
CA HIS A 149 -8.10 12.97 -18.86
C HIS A 149 -7.12 12.35 -17.85
N ASP A 150 -7.11 12.85 -16.62
CA ASP A 150 -6.20 12.41 -15.58
C ASP A 150 -6.43 10.93 -15.18
N ARG A 151 -7.70 10.47 -15.23
CA ARG A 151 -8.03 9.05 -15.05
C ARG A 151 -7.43 8.19 -16.17
N GLU A 152 -7.50 8.64 -17.41
CA GLU A 152 -6.90 7.91 -18.54
C GLU A 152 -5.37 7.91 -18.44
N GLN A 153 -4.74 9.02 -18.03
CA GLN A 153 -3.31 9.08 -17.76
C GLN A 153 -2.92 8.08 -16.64
N THR A 154 -3.65 8.10 -15.52
CA THR A 154 -3.43 7.15 -14.42
C THR A 154 -3.54 5.71 -14.91
N ARG A 155 -4.53 5.40 -15.73
CA ARG A 155 -4.71 4.07 -16.30
C ARG A 155 -3.52 3.67 -17.19
N LEU A 156 -3.07 4.55 -18.08
CA LEU A 156 -2.01 4.26 -19.05
C LEU A 156 -0.64 4.07 -18.38
N TYR A 157 -0.30 4.88 -17.41
CA TYR A 157 1.03 4.87 -16.80
C TYR A 157 1.13 3.98 -15.58
N PHE A 158 0.01 3.66 -14.93
CA PHE A 158 0.03 3.03 -13.61
C PHE A 158 -0.91 1.83 -13.46
N GLU A 159 -2.23 2.00 -13.66
CA GLU A 159 -3.20 0.95 -13.33
C GLU A 159 -3.06 -0.28 -14.23
N SER A 160 -2.75 -0.07 -15.51
CA SER A 160 -2.64 -1.15 -16.50
C SER A 160 -1.34 -1.96 -16.43
N LEU A 161 -0.40 -1.64 -15.51
CA LEU A 161 0.81 -2.43 -15.34
C LEU A 161 0.46 -3.83 -14.83
N PRO A 162 0.70 -4.90 -15.60
CA PRO A 162 0.62 -6.26 -15.12
C PRO A 162 1.67 -6.49 -14.02
N LEU A 163 1.23 -6.97 -12.87
CA LEU A 163 2.09 -7.23 -11.72
C LEU A 163 1.61 -8.47 -10.99
N SER A 164 2.47 -9.48 -10.84
CA SER A 164 2.12 -10.73 -10.17
C SER A 164 3.32 -11.47 -9.62
N LEU A 165 3.08 -12.36 -8.66
CA LEU A 165 4.04 -13.37 -8.19
C LEU A 165 3.64 -14.73 -8.73
N GLN A 166 4.59 -15.45 -9.30
CA GLN A 166 4.47 -16.86 -9.65
C GLN A 166 5.01 -17.70 -8.50
N MET A 167 4.20 -18.60 -7.99
CA MET A 167 4.59 -19.51 -6.93
C MET A 167 5.16 -20.83 -7.49
N LYS A 168 6.02 -21.50 -6.73
CA LYS A 168 6.62 -22.79 -7.11
C LYS A 168 5.62 -23.93 -7.26
N ASP A 169 4.45 -23.81 -6.64
CA ASP A 169 3.34 -24.78 -6.81
C ASP A 169 2.52 -24.55 -8.08
N GLY A 170 2.86 -23.52 -8.88
CA GLY A 170 2.18 -23.14 -10.11
C GLY A 170 1.05 -22.15 -9.92
N SER A 171 0.73 -21.74 -8.69
CA SER A 171 -0.26 -20.68 -8.44
C SER A 171 0.30 -19.29 -8.73
N THR A 172 -0.58 -18.33 -9.00
CA THR A 172 -0.24 -16.92 -9.25
C THR A 172 -0.96 -16.02 -8.26
N LEU A 173 -0.23 -15.09 -7.66
CA LEU A 173 -0.77 -14.03 -6.83
C LEU A 173 -0.77 -12.72 -7.64
N GLU A 174 -1.95 -12.23 -7.97
CA GLU A 174 -2.13 -10.98 -8.70
C GLU A 174 -1.91 -9.76 -7.79
N LEU A 175 -1.10 -8.80 -8.27
CA LEU A 175 -0.70 -7.60 -7.56
C LEU A 175 -1.02 -6.31 -8.33
N SER A 176 -1.66 -6.42 -9.49
CA SER A 176 -1.90 -5.29 -10.40
C SER A 176 -2.72 -4.16 -9.78
N ASN A 177 -3.57 -4.46 -8.79
CA ASN A 177 -4.43 -3.50 -8.09
C ASN A 177 -3.71 -2.72 -6.97
N ALA A 178 -2.40 -2.93 -6.79
CA ALA A 178 -1.63 -2.22 -5.78
C ALA A 178 -1.69 -0.70 -5.96
N GLY A 179 -1.74 0.01 -4.85
CA GLY A 179 -1.64 1.46 -4.81
C GLY A 179 -0.22 1.98 -5.05
N GLY A 180 -0.05 3.30 -5.02
CA GLY A 180 1.28 3.89 -5.16
C GLY A 180 1.27 5.36 -5.57
N SER A 181 2.28 5.79 -6.30
CA SER A 181 2.46 7.17 -6.76
C SER A 181 2.90 7.24 -8.21
N ILE A 182 2.59 8.36 -8.83
CA ILE A 182 3.01 8.75 -10.17
C ILE A 182 3.69 10.12 -10.03
N ASP A 183 4.93 10.23 -10.47
CA ASP A 183 5.75 11.44 -10.39
C ASP A 183 6.25 11.82 -11.80
N PRO A 184 5.54 12.70 -12.53
CA PRO A 184 6.00 13.22 -13.81
C PRO A 184 7.25 14.07 -13.62
N GLN A 185 8.23 13.83 -14.46
CA GLN A 185 9.51 14.55 -14.54
C GLN A 185 9.79 14.93 -15.99
N GLU A 186 10.69 15.87 -16.23
CA GLU A 186 11.05 16.29 -17.59
C GLU A 186 11.44 15.08 -18.46
N GLY A 187 10.63 14.81 -19.47
CA GLY A 187 10.82 13.76 -20.47
C GLY A 187 10.57 12.32 -19.96
N LYS A 188 10.09 12.10 -18.74
CA LYS A 188 9.82 10.77 -18.18
C LYS A 188 8.82 10.83 -17.03
N THR A 189 8.31 9.67 -16.66
CA THR A 189 7.42 9.53 -15.49
C THR A 189 7.92 8.41 -14.59
N VAL A 190 8.16 8.71 -13.31
CA VAL A 190 8.52 7.70 -12.31
C VAL A 190 7.27 7.23 -11.60
N CYS A 191 7.06 5.92 -11.58
CA CYS A 191 5.93 5.28 -10.92
C CYS A 191 6.39 4.33 -9.82
N GLN A 192 5.64 4.28 -8.74
CA GLN A 192 5.89 3.36 -7.64
C GLN A 192 4.61 2.61 -7.31
N LYS A 193 4.66 1.28 -7.31
CA LYS A 193 3.56 0.41 -6.87
C LYS A 193 3.97 -0.35 -5.62
N SER A 194 3.13 -0.36 -4.61
CA SER A 194 3.37 -1.11 -3.38
C SER A 194 2.07 -1.54 -2.74
N ASP A 195 2.10 -2.66 -2.03
CA ASP A 195 0.99 -3.11 -1.20
C ASP A 195 1.50 -4.05 -0.10
N VAL A 196 0.65 -4.29 0.90
CA VAL A 196 0.85 -5.25 1.98
C VAL A 196 0.05 -6.51 1.68
N PHE A 197 0.68 -7.67 1.80
CA PHE A 197 -0.01 -8.94 1.60
C PHE A 197 -1.06 -9.18 2.70
N SER A 198 -2.17 -9.79 2.34
CA SER A 198 -3.23 -10.16 3.29
C SER A 198 -2.81 -11.25 4.28
N SER A 199 -1.73 -11.97 3.98
CA SER A 199 -1.13 -13.00 4.82
C SER A 199 0.39 -12.99 4.64
N ILE A 200 1.12 -13.51 5.64
CA ILE A 200 2.59 -13.62 5.57
C ILE A 200 2.97 -14.57 4.43
N LEU A 201 3.75 -14.06 3.48
CA LEU A 201 4.23 -14.80 2.32
C LEU A 201 5.52 -15.54 2.66
N ASP A 202 5.57 -16.84 2.38
CA ASP A 202 6.82 -17.58 2.41
C ASP A 202 7.61 -17.34 1.12
N LEU A 203 8.60 -16.46 1.18
CA LEU A 203 9.42 -16.11 0.01
C LEU A 203 10.14 -17.30 -0.60
N SER A 204 10.40 -18.37 0.19
CA SER A 204 11.02 -19.59 -0.33
C SER A 204 10.12 -20.34 -1.32
N GLN A 205 8.81 -20.06 -1.32
CA GLN A 205 7.82 -20.63 -2.24
C GLN A 205 7.57 -19.74 -3.47
N VAL A 206 8.15 -18.55 -3.53
CA VAL A 206 8.05 -17.69 -4.70
C VAL A 206 9.09 -18.10 -5.74
N GLU A 207 8.68 -18.27 -7.00
CA GLU A 207 9.56 -18.59 -8.12
C GLU A 207 10.06 -17.32 -8.79
N SER A 208 9.12 -16.42 -9.13
CA SER A 208 9.42 -15.19 -9.85
C SER A 208 8.37 -14.10 -9.62
N MET A 209 8.74 -12.87 -9.94
CA MET A 209 7.84 -11.73 -10.02
C MET A 209 7.75 -11.25 -11.46
N THR A 210 6.54 -11.01 -11.96
CA THR A 210 6.29 -10.41 -13.27
C THR A 210 6.03 -8.91 -13.07
N VAL A 211 6.71 -8.08 -13.89
CA VAL A 211 6.52 -6.64 -13.97
C VAL A 211 6.38 -6.29 -15.46
N GLY A 212 5.19 -5.90 -15.88
CA GLY A 212 4.89 -5.75 -17.30
C GLY A 212 5.01 -7.09 -18.04
N ASP A 213 5.88 -7.16 -19.04
CA ASP A 213 6.22 -8.37 -19.80
C ASP A 213 7.56 -9.01 -19.34
N VAL A 214 8.16 -8.50 -18.24
CA VAL A 214 9.43 -9.00 -17.69
C VAL A 214 9.17 -9.94 -16.53
N THR A 215 9.85 -11.09 -16.54
CA THR A 215 9.88 -12.05 -15.43
C THR A 215 11.22 -11.95 -14.68
N ILE A 216 11.15 -11.67 -13.40
CA ILE A 216 12.30 -11.46 -12.50
C ILE A 216 12.37 -12.64 -11.51
N PRO A 217 13.43 -13.45 -11.50
CA PRO A 217 13.51 -14.59 -10.59
C PRO A 217 13.68 -14.14 -9.14
N VAL A 218 12.99 -14.83 -8.22
CA VAL A 218 13.12 -14.62 -6.78
C VAL A 218 14.08 -15.66 -6.21
N ASN A 219 15.28 -15.20 -5.83
CA ASN A 219 16.31 -16.03 -5.25
C ASN A 219 16.49 -15.66 -3.78
N VAL A 220 15.80 -16.37 -2.91
CA VAL A 220 15.99 -16.25 -1.46
C VAL A 220 17.12 -17.19 -1.05
N LYS A 221 18.15 -16.65 -0.39
CA LYS A 221 19.28 -17.43 0.10
C LYS A 221 18.98 -18.04 1.47
#